data_d6198a310f599ab3c92d5f19b1ad0871
#
_entry.id   d6198a310f599ab3c92d5f19b1ad0871
#
_cell.length_a   1.000
_cell.length_b   1.000
_cell.length_c   1.000
_cell.angle_alpha   90.00
_cell.angle_beta   90.00
_cell.angle_gamma   90.00
#
_symmetry.space_group_name_H-M   'P 1'
#
loop_
_entity.id
_entity.type
_entity.pdbx_description
1 polymer ?
#
loop_
_entity_poly.entity_id
_entity_poly.type
_entity_poly.pdbx_seq_one_letter_code
_entity_poly.pdbx_strand_id
1 'polypeptide(L)'
;MCIRDRYTVYSEQTASEMSKGALKLFGADCAVAVTGIAGPSGGSQEKPVGTVYVSVRSRQKEIVRRLELYKEYENLDRRKIRMLTTETALRMVLELYEQKAEA
;
A
#
# COMPACT_ATOMS: atom_id res chain seq x y z
N MET A 1 5.92 22.15 -2.29
CA MET A 1 6.52 20.84 -2.62
C MET A 1 5.59 19.71 -2.20
N CYS A 2 5.29 18.82 -3.12
CA CYS A 2 4.47 17.64 -2.83
C CYS A 2 5.28 16.63 -2.00
N ILE A 3 4.60 15.81 -1.19
CA ILE A 3 5.28 14.78 -0.40
C ILE A 3 6.07 13.82 -1.29
N ARG A 4 5.61 13.58 -2.51
CA ARG A 4 6.28 12.71 -3.48
C ARG A 4 7.64 13.24 -3.93
N ASP A 5 7.87 14.54 -3.82
CA ASP A 5 9.14 15.15 -4.20
C ASP A 5 10.23 14.87 -3.16
N ARG A 6 9.84 14.58 -1.92
CA ARG A 6 10.78 14.28 -0.83
C ARG A 6 11.15 12.82 -0.76
N TYR A 7 10.22 11.94 -1.16
CA TYR A 7 10.40 10.49 -1.12
C TYR A 7 10.19 9.94 -2.50
N THR A 8 10.70 8.75 -2.75
CA THR A 8 10.36 8.06 -4.00
C THR A 8 8.84 7.85 -4.04
N VAL A 9 8.26 7.87 -5.24
CA VAL A 9 6.82 7.66 -5.43
C VAL A 9 6.39 6.32 -4.82
N TYR A 10 7.28 5.34 -4.87
CA TYR A 10 7.03 3.99 -4.38
C TYR A 10 7.82 3.78 -3.10
N SER A 11 7.23 4.07 -1.95
CA SER A 11 7.88 3.87 -0.66
C SER A 11 6.85 3.73 0.45
N GLU A 12 7.30 3.18 1.58
CA GLU A 12 6.45 3.05 2.75
C GLU A 12 6.04 4.41 3.29
N GLN A 13 6.96 5.38 3.27
CA GLN A 13 6.68 6.75 3.70
C GLN A 13 5.59 7.37 2.83
N THR A 14 5.67 7.19 1.51
CA THR A 14 4.68 7.73 0.59
C THR A 14 3.30 7.14 0.88
N ALA A 15 3.21 5.82 1.02
CA ALA A 15 1.95 5.15 1.33
C ALA A 15 1.38 5.63 2.67
N SER A 16 2.22 5.74 3.69
CA SER A 16 1.83 6.22 5.01
C SER A 16 1.27 7.64 4.96
N GLU A 17 1.96 8.53 4.28
CA GLU A 17 1.50 9.92 4.14
C GLU A 17 0.21 10.03 3.34
N MET A 18 0.04 9.19 2.32
CA MET A 18 -1.19 9.16 1.54
C MET A 18 -2.38 8.73 2.39
N SER A 19 -2.23 7.69 3.21
CA SER A 19 -3.33 7.23 4.07
C SER A 19 -3.66 8.25 5.14
N LYS A 20 -2.65 8.90 5.71
CA LYS A 20 -2.82 9.96 6.69
C LYS A 20 -3.59 11.14 6.10
N GLY A 21 -3.18 11.57 4.90
CA GLY A 21 -3.84 12.67 4.19
C GLY A 21 -5.28 12.35 3.84
N ALA A 22 -5.55 11.14 3.37
CA ALA A 22 -6.90 10.72 3.01
C ALA A 22 -7.81 10.66 4.24
N LEU A 23 -7.32 10.10 5.33
CA LEU A 23 -8.08 10.01 6.59
C LEU A 23 -8.50 11.40 7.06
N LYS A 24 -7.57 12.34 7.04
CA LYS A 24 -7.80 13.70 7.49
C LYS A 24 -8.73 14.45 6.54
N LEU A 25 -8.49 14.35 5.24
CA LEU A 25 -9.23 15.09 4.22
C LEU A 25 -10.71 14.70 4.20
N PHE A 26 -11.01 13.41 4.31
CA PHE A 26 -12.36 12.90 4.21
C PHE A 26 -13.04 12.71 5.57
N GLY A 27 -12.32 12.95 6.68
CA GLY A 27 -12.86 12.74 8.02
C GLY A 27 -13.30 11.29 8.23
N ALA A 28 -12.58 10.36 7.61
CA ALA A 28 -12.95 8.95 7.65
C ALA A 28 -12.49 8.26 8.93
N ASP A 29 -13.04 7.08 9.20
CA ASP A 29 -12.61 6.24 10.31
C ASP A 29 -11.47 5.32 9.92
N CYS A 30 -11.36 5.04 8.63
CA CYS A 30 -10.31 4.19 8.08
C CYS A 30 -9.91 4.70 6.70
N ALA A 31 -8.64 4.59 6.38
CA ALA A 31 -8.13 4.94 5.05
C ALA A 31 -7.15 3.87 4.58
N VAL A 32 -7.17 3.63 3.29
CA VAL A 32 -6.25 2.71 2.63
C VAL A 32 -5.55 3.48 1.53
N ALA A 33 -4.24 3.35 1.47
CA ALA A 33 -3.44 3.96 0.41
C ALA A 33 -2.52 2.92 -0.20
N VAL A 34 -2.40 2.96 -1.49
CA VAL A 34 -1.57 2.03 -2.26
C VAL A 34 -0.70 2.81 -3.22
N THR A 35 0.57 2.47 -3.27
CA THR A 35 1.47 2.95 -4.31
C THR A 35 2.34 1.80 -4.76
N GLY A 36 2.64 1.73 -6.05
CA GLY A 36 3.42 0.60 -6.52
C GLY A 36 3.61 0.58 -8.03
N ILE A 37 4.25 -0.47 -8.48
CA ILE A 37 4.62 -0.67 -9.87
C ILE A 37 3.84 -1.87 -10.41
N ALA A 38 2.76 -1.58 -11.11
CA ALA A 38 1.88 -2.63 -11.67
C ALA A 38 2.34 -3.12 -13.05
N GLY A 39 3.24 -2.40 -13.69
CA GLY A 39 3.79 -2.77 -14.99
C GLY A 39 2.91 -2.41 -16.16
N PRO A 40 3.34 -2.80 -17.36
CA PRO A 40 4.55 -3.60 -17.64
C PRO A 40 5.87 -2.83 -17.51
N SER A 41 5.84 -1.51 -17.43
CA SER A 41 7.05 -0.70 -17.31
C SER A 41 7.16 -0.01 -15.95
N GLY A 42 8.28 0.67 -15.70
CA GLY A 42 8.49 1.46 -14.48
C GLY A 42 9.29 0.77 -13.39
N GLY A 43 9.61 -0.51 -13.57
CA GLY A 43 10.39 -1.24 -12.59
C GLY A 43 11.89 -0.94 -12.66
N SER A 44 12.59 -1.20 -11.57
CA SER A 44 14.05 -1.11 -11.48
C SER A 44 14.57 -2.37 -10.78
N GLN A 45 15.88 -2.48 -10.64
CA GLN A 45 16.48 -3.62 -9.94
C GLN A 45 16.08 -3.64 -8.46
N GLU A 46 16.02 -2.47 -7.85
CA GLU A 46 15.65 -2.34 -6.45
C GLU A 46 14.16 -2.49 -6.22
N LYS A 47 13.37 -2.03 -7.18
CA LYS A 47 11.89 -2.06 -7.11
C LYS A 47 11.33 -2.58 -8.43
N PRO A 48 11.38 -3.90 -8.64
CA PRO A 48 10.83 -4.49 -9.86
C PRO A 48 9.32 -4.32 -9.98
N VAL A 49 8.80 -4.54 -11.17
CA VAL A 49 7.34 -4.63 -11.37
C VAL A 49 6.78 -5.68 -10.39
N GLY A 50 5.74 -5.33 -9.68
CA GLY A 50 5.18 -6.15 -8.61
C GLY A 50 5.59 -5.70 -7.22
N THR A 51 6.38 -4.62 -7.11
CA THR A 51 6.65 -3.97 -5.82
C THR A 51 5.49 -3.04 -5.50
N VAL A 52 4.84 -3.26 -4.37
CA VAL A 52 3.67 -2.49 -3.96
C VAL A 52 3.80 -2.15 -2.48
N TYR A 53 3.40 -0.94 -2.13
CA TYR A 53 3.34 -0.50 -0.75
C TYR A 53 1.89 -0.22 -0.40
N VAL A 54 1.41 -0.80 0.69
CA VAL A 54 0.04 -0.64 1.15
C VAL A 54 0.06 -0.10 2.57
N SER A 55 -0.69 0.97 2.81
CA SER A 55 -0.90 1.52 4.15
C SER A 55 -2.39 1.47 4.46
N VAL A 56 -2.74 0.87 5.58
CA VAL A 56 -4.10 0.94 6.12
C VAL A 56 -4.02 1.64 7.46
N ARG A 57 -4.93 2.56 7.70
CA ARG A 57 -4.86 3.44 8.87
C ARG A 57 -6.24 3.68 9.45
N SER A 58 -6.34 3.55 10.77
CA SER A 58 -7.47 4.07 11.53
C SER A 58 -7.01 5.32 12.26
N ARG A 59 -7.88 5.92 13.06
CA ARG A 59 -7.50 7.09 13.86
C ARG A 59 -6.43 6.78 14.90
N GLN A 60 -6.27 5.51 15.27
CA GLN A 60 -5.40 5.09 16.36
C GLN A 60 -4.25 4.20 15.93
N LYS A 61 -4.38 3.51 14.79
CA LYS A 61 -3.40 2.51 14.36
C LYS A 61 -3.08 2.63 12.87
N GLU A 62 -1.94 2.09 12.51
CA GLU A 62 -1.50 2.01 11.12
C GLU A 62 -0.78 0.69 10.88
N ILE A 63 -0.99 0.12 9.70
CA ILE A 63 -0.19 -1.00 9.21
C ILE A 63 0.32 -0.58 7.82
N VAL A 64 1.63 -0.64 7.63
CA VAL A 64 2.26 -0.38 6.33
C VAL A 64 3.06 -1.61 5.96
N ARG A 65 2.88 -2.08 4.72
CA ARG A 65 3.61 -3.25 4.22
C ARG A 65 4.13 -3.01 2.82
N ARG A 66 5.32 -3.54 2.59
CA ARG A 66 5.88 -3.68 1.25
C ARG A 66 5.54 -5.07 0.75
N LEU A 67 4.85 -5.14 -0.37
CA LEU A 67 4.55 -6.40 -1.04
C LEU A 67 5.56 -6.62 -2.15
N GLU A 68 6.08 -7.82 -2.21
CA GLU A 68 7.02 -8.22 -3.25
C GLU A 68 6.39 -9.34 -4.06
N LEU A 69 5.35 -9.01 -4.80
CA LEU A 69 4.52 -9.99 -5.52
C LEU A 69 5.33 -10.79 -6.54
N TYR A 70 6.36 -10.18 -7.10
CA TYR A 70 7.24 -10.85 -8.04
C TYR A 70 7.99 -12.02 -7.42
N LYS A 71 8.12 -12.08 -6.09
CA LYS A 71 8.76 -13.19 -5.39
C LYS A 71 7.80 -14.34 -5.09
N GLU A 72 6.51 -14.04 -4.97
CA GLU A 72 5.50 -15.00 -4.57
C GLU A 72 4.74 -15.61 -5.73
N TYR A 73 4.66 -14.89 -6.84
CA TYR A 73 3.83 -15.28 -7.98
C TYR A 73 4.62 -15.21 -9.27
N GLU A 74 4.31 -16.14 -10.18
CA GLU A 74 4.88 -16.15 -11.52
C GLU A 74 3.89 -15.53 -12.50
N ASN A 75 4.41 -15.11 -13.66
CA ASN A 75 3.59 -14.59 -14.77
C ASN A 75 2.69 -13.43 -14.34
N LEU A 76 3.25 -12.50 -13.57
CA LEU A 76 2.51 -11.32 -13.16
C LEU A 76 2.27 -10.39 -14.33
N ASP A 77 1.06 -9.86 -14.43
CA ASP A 77 0.71 -8.77 -15.30
C ASP A 77 0.06 -7.67 -14.47
N ARG A 78 -0.25 -6.54 -15.12
CA ARG A 78 -0.84 -5.40 -14.44
C ARG A 78 -2.16 -5.75 -13.74
N ARG A 79 -3.01 -6.52 -14.42
CA ARG A 79 -4.32 -6.92 -13.86
C ARG A 79 -4.15 -7.79 -12.62
N LYS A 80 -3.26 -8.77 -12.69
CA LYS A 80 -3.00 -9.70 -11.59
C LYS A 80 -2.42 -8.97 -10.37
N ILE A 81 -1.48 -8.06 -10.63
CA ILE A 81 -0.88 -7.24 -9.56
C ILE A 81 -1.96 -6.40 -8.87
N ARG A 82 -2.84 -5.78 -9.64
CA ARG A 82 -3.92 -4.97 -9.08
C ARG A 82 -4.90 -5.81 -8.25
N MET A 83 -5.25 -6.99 -8.72
CA MET A 83 -6.13 -7.91 -7.99
C MET A 83 -5.51 -8.36 -6.67
N LEU A 84 -4.26 -8.80 -6.71
CA LEU A 84 -3.55 -9.27 -5.52
C LEU A 84 -3.36 -8.14 -4.51
N THR A 85 -3.08 -6.94 -4.99
CA THR A 85 -2.94 -5.76 -4.14
C THR A 85 -4.25 -5.43 -3.45
N THR A 86 -5.36 -5.45 -4.17
CA THR A 86 -6.69 -5.19 -3.61
C THR A 86 -7.02 -6.20 -2.52
N GLU A 87 -6.81 -7.47 -2.81
CA GLU A 87 -7.07 -8.53 -1.83
C GLU A 87 -6.23 -8.34 -0.57
N THR A 88 -4.95 -8.06 -0.74
CA THR A 88 -4.05 -7.84 0.39
C THR A 88 -4.46 -6.63 1.21
N ALA A 89 -4.83 -5.54 0.55
CA ALA A 89 -5.27 -4.31 1.23
C ALA A 89 -6.52 -4.58 2.09
N LEU A 90 -7.48 -5.34 1.56
CA LEU A 90 -8.69 -5.68 2.31
C LEU A 90 -8.38 -6.57 3.52
N ARG A 91 -7.46 -7.51 3.35
CA ARG A 91 -7.00 -8.35 4.48
C ARG A 91 -6.31 -7.51 5.55
N MET A 92 -5.52 -6.53 5.15
CA MET A 92 -4.85 -5.63 6.10
C MET A 92 -5.86 -4.79 6.89
N VAL A 93 -6.96 -4.38 6.27
CA VAL A 93 -8.03 -3.68 6.99
C VAL A 93 -8.62 -4.60 8.07
N LEU A 94 -8.87 -5.86 7.75
CA LEU A 94 -9.35 -6.83 8.73
C LEU A 94 -8.35 -7.01 9.88
N GLU A 95 -7.07 -7.15 9.56
CA GLU A 95 -6.02 -7.26 10.58
C GLU A 95 -6.01 -6.05 11.50
N LEU A 96 -6.19 -4.85 10.94
CA LEU A 96 -6.20 -3.62 11.72
C LEU A 96 -7.28 -3.66 12.81
N TYR A 97 -8.47 -4.14 12.47
CA TYR A 97 -9.57 -4.23 13.42
C TYR A 97 -9.46 -5.44 14.34
N GLU A 98 -8.88 -6.54 13.89
CA GLU A 98 -8.62 -7.71 14.74
C GLU A 98 -7.64 -7.36 15.86
N GLN A 99 -6.55 -6.66 15.53
CA GLN A 99 -5.59 -6.20 16.53
C GLN A 99 -6.24 -5.31 17.58
N LYS A 100 -7.21 -4.50 17.17
CA LYS A 100 -7.96 -3.64 18.07
C LYS A 100 -8.83 -4.47 19.01
N ALA A 101 -9.40 -5.57 18.53
CA ALA A 101 -10.27 -6.43 19.30
C ALA A 101 -9.52 -7.16 20.41
N GLU A 102 -8.25 -7.45 20.22
CA GLU A 102 -7.41 -8.15 21.19
C GLU A 102 -6.87 -7.25 22.30
N ALA A 103 -6.97 -5.96 22.13
CA ALA A 103 -6.41 -5.00 23.09
C ALA A 103 -7.20 -4.89 24.38
#